data_6100589307e5334b735a265fa0b56d1c
#
_entry.id   6100589307e5334b735a265fa0b56d1c
#
_cell.length_a   1.000
_cell.length_b   1.000
_cell.length_c   1.000
_cell.angle_alpha   90.00
_cell.angle_beta   90.00
_cell.angle_gamma   90.00
#
_symmetry.space_group_name_H-M   'P 1'
#
loop_
_entity.id
_entity.type
_entity.pdbx_description
1 polymer ?
#
loop_
_entity_poly.entity_id
_entity_poly.type
_entity_poly.pdbx_seq_one_letter_code
_entity_poly.pdbx_strand_id
1 'polypeptide(L)'
;DSESAYNFSEYPERADALNEIGKIKVHSLENLEDLWVLHLNEISSSGEVKEIKANIINSSGDIEETQLVRYGPFNMVENRSFVKTDIANNAFSVLQKQPDRSLRRNFRSHYRSDDYSVAPIDPTRGFLLSLYLDKPSTFERVAQGKLIGFIIVIIGISGLIFAGYRYYSLYQYAKTISSKD
;
A
#
# COMPACT_ATOMS: atom_id res chain seq x y z
N ASP A 1 -8.89 -15.72 11.03
CA ASP A 1 -9.93 -15.70 10.01
C ASP A 1 -10.64 -14.35 9.84
N SER A 2 -10.23 -13.32 10.59
CA SER A 2 -10.70 -11.94 10.43
C SER A 2 -10.31 -11.29 9.09
N GLU A 3 -9.50 -11.96 8.29
CA GLU A 3 -8.97 -11.43 7.02
C GLU A 3 -9.53 -12.13 5.78
N SER A 4 -10.51 -13.02 5.96
CA SER A 4 -11.15 -13.69 4.85
C SER A 4 -11.99 -12.73 4.00
N ALA A 5 -12.06 -12.98 2.70
CA ALA A 5 -12.90 -12.23 1.77
C ALA A 5 -14.40 -12.17 2.19
N TYR A 6 -14.85 -13.10 3.01
CA TYR A 6 -16.22 -13.18 3.52
C TYR A 6 -16.45 -12.47 4.86
N ASN A 7 -15.43 -12.02 5.55
CA ASN A 7 -15.58 -11.37 6.86
C ASN A 7 -16.08 -9.92 6.78
N PHE A 8 -16.26 -9.41 5.58
CA PHE A 8 -16.85 -8.09 5.40
C PHE A 8 -18.35 -8.26 5.14
N SER A 9 -19.15 -7.43 5.66
CA SER A 9 -20.61 -7.30 5.73
C SER A 9 -21.50 -8.09 4.74
N GLU A 10 -20.93 -8.74 3.74
CA GLU A 10 -21.66 -9.48 2.71
C GLU A 10 -22.13 -10.86 3.17
N TYR A 11 -21.41 -11.48 4.10
CA TYR A 11 -21.70 -12.85 4.57
C TYR A 11 -21.48 -12.97 6.10
N PRO A 12 -22.28 -12.28 6.90
CA PRO A 12 -22.13 -12.29 8.37
C PRO A 12 -22.30 -13.68 8.98
N GLU A 13 -23.09 -14.53 8.34
CA GLU A 13 -23.42 -15.90 8.83
C GLU A 13 -22.22 -16.85 8.78
N ARG A 14 -21.17 -16.52 8.02
CA ARG A 14 -20.01 -17.39 7.88
C ARG A 14 -19.20 -17.53 9.18
N ALA A 15 -19.02 -16.44 9.91
CA ALA A 15 -18.28 -16.47 11.16
C ALA A 15 -18.96 -17.38 12.18
N ASP A 16 -20.29 -17.35 12.23
CA ASP A 16 -21.08 -18.20 13.10
C ASP A 16 -21.02 -19.67 12.69
N ALA A 17 -21.14 -19.96 11.38
CA ALA A 17 -21.01 -21.32 10.85
C ALA A 17 -19.62 -21.92 11.15
N LEU A 18 -18.53 -21.17 10.95
CA LEU A 18 -17.17 -21.62 11.27
C LEU A 18 -16.97 -21.83 12.78
N ASN A 19 -17.55 -20.98 13.61
CA ASN A 19 -17.49 -21.12 15.06
C ASN A 19 -18.25 -22.34 15.55
N GLU A 20 -19.38 -22.65 14.94
CA GLU A 20 -20.16 -23.85 15.27
C GLU A 20 -19.38 -25.11 14.85
N ILE A 21 -18.91 -25.18 13.62
CA ILE A 21 -18.09 -26.30 13.14
C ILE A 21 -16.85 -26.50 14.01
N GLY A 22 -16.18 -25.41 14.42
CA GLY A 22 -14.99 -25.46 15.27
C GLY A 22 -15.21 -25.99 16.69
N LYS A 23 -16.44 -25.98 17.18
CA LYS A 23 -16.80 -26.53 18.51
C LYS A 23 -17.04 -28.04 18.50
N ILE A 24 -17.24 -28.62 17.32
CA ILE A 24 -17.59 -30.03 17.15
C ILE A 24 -16.31 -30.88 17.25
N LYS A 25 -16.26 -31.83 18.19
CA LYS A 25 -15.09 -32.71 18.35
C LYS A 25 -15.00 -33.81 17.30
N VAL A 26 -16.15 -34.26 16.77
CA VAL A 26 -16.21 -35.28 15.72
C VAL A 26 -17.16 -34.77 14.64
N HIS A 27 -16.59 -34.50 13.48
CA HIS A 27 -17.36 -33.97 12.36
C HIS A 27 -18.17 -35.06 11.66
N SER A 28 -19.44 -34.77 11.39
CA SER A 28 -20.28 -35.57 10.52
C SER A 28 -19.92 -35.35 9.06
N LEU A 29 -20.40 -36.22 8.17
CA LEU A 29 -20.22 -36.03 6.72
C LEU A 29 -20.86 -34.71 6.25
N GLU A 30 -22.01 -34.37 6.78
CA GLU A 30 -22.71 -33.11 6.51
C GLU A 30 -21.88 -31.88 6.90
N ASN A 31 -21.25 -31.88 8.07
CA ASN A 31 -20.36 -30.79 8.48
C ASN A 31 -19.13 -30.64 7.56
N LEU A 32 -18.62 -31.73 7.00
CA LEU A 32 -17.55 -31.73 6.04
C LEU A 32 -17.99 -31.19 4.68
N GLU A 33 -19.21 -31.52 4.24
CA GLU A 33 -19.81 -30.96 3.03
C GLU A 33 -20.01 -29.45 3.16
N ASP A 34 -20.54 -28.97 4.27
CA ASP A 34 -20.68 -27.54 4.56
C ASP A 34 -19.33 -26.81 4.55
N LEU A 35 -18.31 -27.41 5.14
CA LEU A 35 -16.96 -26.86 5.11
C LEU A 35 -16.41 -26.76 3.69
N TRP A 36 -16.66 -27.77 2.85
CA TRP A 36 -16.28 -27.74 1.44
C TRP A 36 -16.98 -26.61 0.68
N VAL A 37 -18.28 -26.45 0.87
CA VAL A 37 -19.05 -25.36 0.25
C VAL A 37 -18.51 -24.00 0.67
N LEU A 38 -18.21 -23.82 1.96
CA LEU A 38 -17.60 -22.60 2.47
C LEU A 38 -16.23 -22.31 1.81
N HIS A 39 -15.40 -23.35 1.63
CA HIS A 39 -14.11 -23.20 0.95
C HIS A 39 -14.24 -22.86 -0.52
N LEU A 40 -15.14 -23.51 -1.25
CA LEU A 40 -15.40 -23.21 -2.66
C LEU A 40 -15.89 -21.77 -2.84
N ASN A 41 -16.77 -21.31 -1.98
CA ASN A 41 -17.26 -19.94 -1.97
C ASN A 41 -16.12 -18.94 -1.70
N GLU A 42 -15.20 -19.28 -0.77
CA GLU A 42 -14.01 -18.46 -0.50
C GLU A 42 -13.11 -18.36 -1.72
N ILE A 43 -12.82 -19.48 -2.38
CA ILE A 43 -12.02 -19.53 -3.59
C ILE A 43 -12.66 -18.66 -4.68
N SER A 44 -13.95 -18.80 -4.91
CA SER A 44 -14.68 -17.99 -5.88
C SER A 44 -14.59 -16.51 -5.56
N SER A 45 -14.91 -16.14 -4.32
CA SER A 45 -14.89 -14.74 -3.87
C SER A 45 -13.48 -14.12 -3.85
N SER A 46 -12.44 -14.95 -3.68
CA SER A 46 -11.06 -14.47 -3.71
C SER A 46 -10.60 -14.01 -5.10
N GLY A 47 -11.27 -14.46 -6.15
CA GLY A 47 -11.01 -14.02 -7.53
C GLY A 47 -11.77 -12.76 -7.94
N GLU A 48 -12.69 -12.28 -7.12
CA GLU A 48 -13.56 -11.16 -7.49
C GLU A 48 -12.97 -9.79 -7.15
N VAL A 49 -13.23 -8.84 -8.05
CA VAL A 49 -13.07 -7.40 -7.76
C VAL A 49 -14.45 -6.82 -7.53
N LYS A 50 -14.70 -6.33 -6.32
CA LYS A 50 -16.05 -5.92 -5.92
C LYS A 50 -16.04 -4.62 -5.11
N GLU A 51 -17.07 -3.81 -5.33
CA GLU A 51 -17.35 -2.67 -4.44
C GLU A 51 -18.08 -3.17 -3.18
N ILE A 52 -17.58 -2.74 -2.05
CA ILE A 52 -18.19 -2.99 -0.75
C ILE A 52 -18.36 -1.68 0.02
N LYS A 53 -19.36 -1.63 0.88
CA LYS A 53 -19.50 -0.55 1.86
C LYS A 53 -18.86 -0.99 3.16
N ALA A 54 -17.99 -0.18 3.70
CA ALA A 54 -17.33 -0.49 4.96
C ALA A 54 -16.97 0.78 5.74
N ASN A 55 -16.75 0.61 7.02
CA ASN A 55 -16.32 1.69 7.90
C ASN A 55 -14.84 1.96 7.71
N ILE A 56 -14.50 3.21 7.46
CA ILE A 56 -13.11 3.67 7.33
C ILE A 56 -12.77 4.68 8.42
N ILE A 57 -11.59 4.56 8.96
CA ILE A 57 -11.04 5.54 9.89
C ILE A 57 -10.23 6.55 9.08
N ASN A 58 -10.69 7.78 9.06
CA ASN A 58 -10.02 8.89 8.40
C ASN A 58 -8.76 9.31 9.17
N SER A 59 -7.94 10.16 8.54
CA SER A 59 -6.73 10.73 9.16
C SER A 59 -7.02 11.56 10.42
N SER A 60 -8.25 12.03 10.59
CA SER A 60 -8.74 12.71 11.80
C SER A 60 -9.16 11.78 12.92
N GLY A 61 -9.32 10.48 12.64
CA GLY A 61 -9.77 9.47 13.60
C GLY A 61 -11.28 9.23 13.59
N ASP A 62 -12.02 9.91 12.71
CA ASP A 62 -13.46 9.73 12.58
C ASP A 62 -13.77 8.47 11.74
N ILE A 63 -14.86 7.79 12.10
CA ILE A 63 -15.34 6.61 11.38
C ILE A 63 -16.46 7.05 10.43
N GLU A 64 -16.25 6.79 9.15
CA GLU A 64 -17.23 7.05 8.10
C GLU A 64 -17.48 5.80 7.28
N GLU A 65 -18.73 5.56 6.90
CA GLU A 65 -19.09 4.51 5.95
C GLU A 65 -18.79 5.01 4.54
N THR A 66 -17.93 4.30 3.83
CA THR A 66 -17.55 4.66 2.46
C THR A 66 -17.52 3.45 1.53
N GLN A 67 -17.43 3.70 0.24
CA GLN A 67 -17.29 2.66 -0.77
C GLN A 67 -15.82 2.31 -0.97
N LEU A 68 -15.50 1.04 -0.77
CA LEU A 68 -14.19 0.46 -1.02
C LEU A 68 -14.25 -0.47 -2.22
N VAL A 69 -13.19 -0.51 -2.99
CA VAL A 69 -12.99 -1.56 -4.02
C VAL A 69 -12.09 -2.62 -3.43
N ARG A 70 -12.61 -3.83 -3.33
CA ARG A 70 -11.91 -5.01 -2.86
C ARG A 70 -11.34 -5.79 -4.04
N TYR A 71 -10.05 -6.07 -4.00
CA TYR A 71 -9.33 -6.92 -4.95
C TYR A 71 -9.06 -8.28 -4.30
N GLY A 72 -10.05 -9.15 -4.31
CA GLY A 72 -9.99 -10.42 -3.61
C GLY A 72 -9.64 -10.27 -2.13
N PRO A 73 -8.80 -11.16 -1.56
CA PRO A 73 -8.33 -11.06 -0.18
C PRO A 73 -7.07 -10.20 -0.03
N PHE A 74 -6.59 -9.56 -1.10
CA PHE A 74 -5.26 -8.98 -1.15
C PHE A 74 -5.24 -7.49 -0.79
N ASN A 75 -6.02 -6.69 -1.51
CA ASN A 75 -6.00 -5.24 -1.37
C ASN A 75 -7.39 -4.67 -1.25
N MET A 76 -7.48 -3.59 -0.49
CA MET A 76 -8.64 -2.71 -0.51
C MET A 76 -8.20 -1.29 -0.82
N VAL A 77 -8.98 -0.60 -1.62
CA VAL A 77 -8.66 0.72 -2.12
C VAL A 77 -9.89 1.62 -1.99
N GLU A 78 -9.71 2.75 -1.34
CA GLU A 78 -10.66 3.85 -1.30
C GLU A 78 -10.17 4.95 -2.23
N ASN A 79 -10.93 5.27 -3.26
CA ASN A 79 -10.65 6.41 -4.16
C ASN A 79 -9.17 6.61 -4.57
N ARG A 80 -8.36 5.56 -4.72
CA ARG A 80 -6.91 5.49 -5.02
C ARG A 80 -5.99 5.43 -3.80
N SER A 81 -6.53 5.40 -2.61
CA SER A 81 -5.74 5.22 -1.40
C SER A 81 -5.83 3.78 -0.94
N PHE A 82 -4.70 3.18 -0.67
CA PHE A 82 -4.68 1.87 -0.02
C PHE A 82 -5.15 2.01 1.41
N VAL A 83 -5.95 1.04 1.82
CA VAL A 83 -6.41 0.91 3.19
C VAL A 83 -5.88 -0.38 3.79
N LYS A 84 -5.69 -0.39 5.09
CA LYS A 84 -5.38 -1.59 5.87
C LYS A 84 -6.53 -1.91 6.80
N THR A 85 -6.69 -3.19 7.12
CA THR A 85 -7.65 -3.65 8.11
C THR A 85 -7.20 -3.24 9.51
N ASP A 86 -8.06 -2.59 10.24
CA ASP A 86 -7.92 -2.35 11.67
C ASP A 86 -8.83 -3.33 12.42
N ILE A 87 -8.25 -4.43 12.87
CA ILE A 87 -8.98 -5.51 13.53
C ILE A 87 -9.58 -5.05 14.87
N ALA A 88 -8.88 -4.14 15.56
CA ALA A 88 -9.31 -3.67 16.87
C ALA A 88 -10.63 -2.89 16.81
N ASN A 89 -10.83 -2.12 15.74
CA ASN A 89 -12.01 -1.27 15.56
C ASN A 89 -13.02 -1.85 14.56
N ASN A 90 -12.80 -3.05 14.05
CA ASN A 90 -13.59 -3.66 12.96
C ASN A 90 -13.85 -2.68 11.81
N ALA A 91 -12.81 -1.95 11.43
CA ALA A 91 -12.84 -0.90 10.44
C ALA A 91 -11.60 -0.94 9.55
N PHE A 92 -11.61 -0.17 8.48
CA PHE A 92 -10.44 0.05 7.64
C PHE A 92 -9.80 1.39 7.98
N SER A 93 -8.49 1.47 7.90
CA SER A 93 -7.78 2.74 8.06
C SER A 93 -6.97 3.07 6.81
N VAL A 94 -7.00 4.33 6.40
CA VAL A 94 -6.17 4.81 5.30
C VAL A 94 -4.71 4.75 5.71
N LEU A 95 -3.86 4.17 4.86
CA LEU A 95 -2.41 4.16 5.10
C LEU A 95 -1.88 5.60 5.11
N GLN A 96 -1.17 5.98 6.15
CA GLN A 96 -0.59 7.33 6.29
C GLN A 96 0.39 7.68 5.17
N LYS A 97 1.23 6.72 4.77
CA LYS A 97 2.04 6.82 3.56
C LYS A 97 1.36 6.01 2.47
N GLN A 98 1.25 6.60 1.31
CA GLN A 98 0.67 5.97 0.14
C GLN A 98 1.76 5.67 -0.89
N PRO A 99 1.64 4.60 -1.70
CA PRO A 99 2.56 4.33 -2.78
C PRO A 99 2.53 5.42 -3.85
N ASP A 100 3.49 5.36 -4.76
CA ASP A 100 3.67 6.33 -5.83
C ASP A 100 2.37 6.54 -6.65
N ARG A 101 2.23 7.76 -7.18
CA ARG A 101 1.06 8.16 -7.96
C ARG A 101 0.82 7.26 -9.19
N SER A 102 1.88 6.67 -9.75
CA SER A 102 1.79 5.73 -10.88
C SER A 102 1.02 4.46 -10.50
N LEU A 103 1.36 3.84 -9.37
CA LEU A 103 0.67 2.66 -8.86
C LEU A 103 -0.80 2.97 -8.54
N ARG A 104 -1.05 4.08 -7.85
CA ARG A 104 -2.41 4.49 -7.49
C ARG A 104 -3.29 4.82 -8.70
N ARG A 105 -2.70 5.31 -9.78
CA ARG A 105 -3.42 5.60 -11.03
C ARG A 105 -3.91 4.32 -11.71
N ASN A 106 -3.14 3.24 -11.63
CA ASN A 106 -3.48 1.97 -12.24
C ASN A 106 -4.78 1.38 -11.67
N PHE A 107 -5.05 1.53 -10.38
CA PHE A 107 -6.33 1.10 -9.79
C PHE A 107 -7.54 1.79 -10.42
N ARG A 108 -7.46 3.10 -10.63
CA ARG A 108 -8.58 3.83 -11.24
C ARG A 108 -8.78 3.44 -12.71
N SER A 109 -7.68 3.19 -13.42
CA SER A 109 -7.75 2.73 -14.81
C SER A 109 -8.41 1.35 -14.88
N HIS A 110 -8.01 0.45 -13.98
CA HIS A 110 -8.56 -0.91 -13.90
C HIS A 110 -10.05 -0.89 -13.56
N TYR A 111 -10.44 -0.15 -12.55
CA TYR A 111 -11.82 -0.10 -12.09
C TYR A 111 -12.81 0.53 -13.10
N ARG A 112 -12.33 1.41 -13.97
CA ARG A 112 -13.15 2.08 -15.01
C ARG A 112 -13.08 1.41 -16.37
N SER A 113 -12.26 0.39 -16.51
CA SER A 113 -12.06 -0.30 -17.77
C SER A 113 -13.02 -1.47 -17.86
N ASP A 114 -13.79 -1.54 -18.94
CA ASP A 114 -14.60 -2.72 -19.29
C ASP A 114 -13.72 -3.83 -19.92
N ASP A 115 -12.42 -3.59 -20.05
CA ASP A 115 -11.45 -4.51 -20.66
C ASP A 115 -10.39 -4.93 -19.64
N TYR A 116 -9.63 -5.97 -19.97
CA TYR A 116 -8.52 -6.46 -19.15
C TYR A 116 -7.49 -5.36 -18.90
N SER A 117 -7.21 -5.07 -17.66
CA SER A 117 -6.20 -4.11 -17.26
C SER A 117 -5.42 -4.58 -16.04
N VAL A 118 -4.23 -4.00 -15.82
CA VAL A 118 -3.33 -4.42 -14.76
C VAL A 118 -3.62 -3.63 -13.49
N ALA A 119 -3.98 -4.33 -12.41
CA ALA A 119 -4.03 -3.76 -11.06
C ALA A 119 -2.83 -4.23 -10.23
N PRO A 120 -2.20 -3.35 -9.45
CA PRO A 120 -1.16 -3.77 -8.53
C PRO A 120 -1.77 -4.51 -7.33
N ILE A 121 -1.37 -5.77 -7.15
CA ILE A 121 -1.84 -6.62 -6.07
C ILE A 121 -0.68 -6.93 -5.13
N ASP A 122 -0.90 -6.75 -3.82
CA ASP A 122 0.02 -7.20 -2.79
C ASP A 122 -0.43 -8.56 -2.24
N PRO A 123 0.21 -9.67 -2.65
CA PRO A 123 -0.17 -11.01 -2.22
C PRO A 123 0.03 -11.25 -0.72
N THR A 124 0.74 -10.35 -0.02
CA THR A 124 0.99 -10.43 1.41
C THR A 124 -0.03 -9.64 2.23
N ARG A 125 -1.15 -9.25 1.63
CA ARG A 125 -2.25 -8.51 2.28
C ARG A 125 -1.80 -7.21 2.96
N GLY A 126 -0.91 -6.49 2.28
CA GLY A 126 -0.40 -5.20 2.75
C GLY A 126 0.89 -5.25 3.55
N PHE A 127 1.45 -6.44 3.84
CA PHE A 127 2.71 -6.54 4.58
C PHE A 127 3.90 -5.99 3.77
N LEU A 128 4.05 -6.40 2.50
CA LEU A 128 5.09 -5.85 1.62
C LEU A 128 4.88 -4.37 1.36
N LEU A 129 3.63 -3.96 1.22
CA LEU A 129 3.28 -2.56 1.05
C LEU A 129 3.68 -1.74 2.28
N SER A 130 3.40 -2.21 3.49
CA SER A 130 3.82 -1.52 4.71
C SER A 130 5.34 -1.42 4.83
N LEU A 131 6.07 -2.49 4.56
CA LEU A 131 7.55 -2.48 4.55
C LEU A 131 8.12 -1.51 3.52
N TYR A 132 7.49 -1.41 2.34
CA TYR A 132 7.90 -0.47 1.31
C TYR A 132 7.66 0.98 1.74
N LEU A 133 6.54 1.25 2.39
CA LEU A 133 6.16 2.58 2.86
C LEU A 133 6.93 3.03 4.10
N ASP A 134 7.38 2.09 4.93
CA ASP A 134 8.19 2.36 6.13
C ASP A 134 9.64 2.71 5.78
N LYS A 135 10.08 2.48 4.54
CA LYS A 135 11.42 2.92 4.11
C LYS A 135 11.50 4.44 4.17
N PRO A 136 12.45 4.99 4.95
CA PRO A 136 12.62 6.44 5.00
C PRO A 136 13.08 6.94 3.63
N SER A 137 12.48 8.04 3.18
CA SER A 137 12.92 8.75 1.98
C SER A 137 14.34 9.29 2.16
N THR A 138 15.03 9.60 1.05
CA THR A 138 16.36 10.21 1.13
C THR A 138 16.36 11.52 1.92
N PHE A 139 15.27 12.28 1.85
CA PHE A 139 15.09 13.50 2.61
C PHE A 139 14.91 13.23 4.11
N GLU A 140 14.12 12.22 4.46
CA GLU A 140 13.94 11.76 5.85
C GLU A 140 15.26 11.24 6.45
N ARG A 141 16.08 10.56 5.65
CA ARG A 141 17.41 10.09 6.09
C ARG A 141 18.35 11.27 6.43
N VAL A 142 18.34 12.32 5.60
CA VAL A 142 19.10 13.54 5.88
C VAL A 142 18.57 14.25 7.14
N ALA A 143 17.24 14.32 7.28
CA ALA A 143 16.60 14.89 8.46
C ALA A 143 16.88 14.08 9.74
N GLN A 144 16.98 12.75 9.66
CA GLN A 144 17.39 11.88 10.76
C GLN A 144 18.83 12.13 11.21
N GLY A 145 19.70 12.61 10.32
CA GLY A 145 21.07 13.05 10.62
C GLY A 145 21.12 14.31 11.52
N LYS A 146 19.95 14.92 11.82
CA LYS A 146 19.83 16.14 12.64
C LYS A 146 20.89 17.20 12.21
N LEU A 147 21.52 17.84 13.23
CA LEU A 147 22.52 18.88 13.00
C LEU A 147 23.73 18.41 12.19
N ILE A 148 24.20 17.19 12.45
CA ILE A 148 25.39 16.62 11.79
C ILE A 148 25.13 16.39 10.28
N GLY A 149 23.96 15.82 9.95
CA GLY A 149 23.58 15.63 8.56
C GLY A 149 23.47 16.94 7.77
N PHE A 150 22.95 17.98 8.39
CA PHE A 150 22.85 19.32 7.81
C PHE A 150 24.24 19.95 7.53
N ILE A 151 25.16 19.84 8.50
CA ILE A 151 26.55 20.32 8.35
C ILE A 151 27.26 19.61 7.17
N ILE A 152 27.11 18.28 7.06
CA ILE A 152 27.72 17.51 5.97
C ILE A 152 27.20 17.98 4.61
N VAL A 153 25.90 18.22 4.48
CA VAL A 153 25.29 18.72 3.24
C VAL A 153 25.83 20.10 2.88
N ILE A 154 25.96 21.00 3.85
CA ILE A 154 26.52 22.35 3.62
C ILE A 154 27.97 22.26 3.14
N ILE A 155 28.81 21.46 3.78
CA ILE A 155 30.21 21.26 3.38
C ILE A 155 30.26 20.66 1.97
N GLY A 156 29.42 19.67 1.65
CA GLY A 156 29.36 19.08 0.32
C GLY A 156 28.99 20.11 -0.77
N ILE A 157 27.96 20.91 -0.51
CA ILE A 157 27.54 21.96 -1.45
C ILE A 157 28.63 23.01 -1.62
N SER A 158 29.29 23.48 -0.54
CA SER A 158 30.35 24.45 -0.61
C SER A 158 31.57 23.93 -1.40
N GLY A 159 31.91 22.64 -1.22
CA GLY A 159 32.95 21.97 -2.00
C GLY A 159 32.62 21.90 -3.50
N LEU A 160 31.39 21.60 -3.86
CA LEU A 160 30.92 21.58 -5.25
C LEU A 160 30.98 22.97 -5.89
N ILE A 161 30.56 24.00 -5.17
CA ILE A 161 30.65 25.41 -5.65
C ILE A 161 32.10 25.79 -5.89
N PHE A 162 33.01 25.48 -4.96
CA PHE A 162 34.43 25.76 -5.11
C PHE A 162 35.05 25.00 -6.28
N ALA A 163 34.72 23.72 -6.44
CA ALA A 163 35.21 22.92 -7.57
C ALA A 163 34.69 23.46 -8.92
N GLY A 164 33.43 23.84 -8.98
CA GLY A 164 32.83 24.47 -10.17
C GLY A 164 33.47 25.80 -10.53
N TYR A 165 33.74 26.67 -9.53
CA TYR A 165 34.45 27.92 -9.73
C TYR A 165 35.86 27.68 -10.25
N ARG A 166 36.59 26.73 -9.68
CA ARG A 166 37.96 26.39 -10.12
C ARG A 166 37.97 25.82 -11.54
N TYR A 167 37.02 24.95 -11.86
CA TYR A 167 36.86 24.42 -13.21
C TYR A 167 36.61 25.54 -14.24
N TYR A 168 35.67 26.43 -13.93
CA TYR A 168 35.37 27.59 -14.79
C TYR A 168 36.57 28.49 -14.99
N SER A 169 37.31 28.81 -13.93
CA SER A 169 38.54 29.59 -14.00
C SER A 169 39.59 28.94 -14.92
N LEU A 170 39.87 27.67 -14.74
CA LEU A 170 40.82 26.92 -15.59
C LEU A 170 40.36 26.86 -17.04
N TYR A 171 39.07 26.68 -17.30
CA TYR A 171 38.52 26.69 -18.64
C TYR A 171 38.74 28.06 -19.35
N GLN A 172 38.54 29.14 -18.64
CA GLN A 172 38.82 30.50 -19.15
C GLN A 172 40.30 30.70 -19.48
N TYR A 173 41.19 30.23 -18.61
CA TYR A 173 42.64 30.30 -18.89
C TYR A 173 43.04 29.47 -20.11
N ALA A 174 42.53 28.25 -20.23
CA ALA A 174 42.77 27.37 -21.38
C ALA A 174 42.34 28.04 -22.70
N LYS A 175 41.14 28.64 -22.71
CA LYS A 175 40.61 29.34 -23.88
C LYS A 175 41.47 30.55 -24.28
N THR A 176 41.98 31.29 -23.30
CA THR A 176 42.81 32.46 -23.55
C THR A 176 44.18 32.10 -24.13
N ILE A 177 44.76 30.96 -23.74
CA ILE A 177 46.03 30.47 -24.27
C ILE A 177 45.83 29.96 -25.70
N SER A 178 44.79 29.16 -25.97
CA SER A 178 44.50 28.63 -27.31
C SER A 178 44.13 29.68 -28.34
N SER A 179 43.83 30.90 -27.94
CA SER A 179 43.50 32.03 -28.84
C SER A 179 44.73 32.92 -29.19
N LYS A 180 45.92 32.56 -28.66
CA LYS A 180 47.18 33.35 -28.91
C LYS A 180 48.17 32.63 -29.81
N ASP A 181 47.90 31.37 -30.18
CA ASP A 181 48.58 30.64 -31.27
C ASP A 181 47.76 30.74 -32.56
#